data_c86b349aa98f44057c602eaefe175d9d
#
_entry.id   c86b349aa98f44057c602eaefe175d9d
#
_cell.length_a   1.000
_cell.length_b   1.000
_cell.length_c   1.000
_cell.angle_alpha   90.00
_cell.angle_beta   90.00
_cell.angle_gamma   90.00
#
_symmetry.space_group_name_H-M   'P 1'
#
loop_
_entity.id
_entity.type
_entity.pdbx_description
1 polymer ?
#
loop_
_entity_poly.entity_id
_entity_poly.type
_entity_poly.pdbx_seq_one_letter_code
_entity_poly.pdbx_strand_id
1 'polypeptide(L)'
;MDLTRRELAGLSVLALGATAFIGSAQAESADEATVKRAVEELRTAWFKQDKAKIESLTVEQLSYSHSDARLEDKAKFINGVMTRKATFKSLEFPDLTVQIVGNNAVVRHLWVSESELEGKVTNTKIGVLQVWQKQDGWKLLARASWRLPTPA
;
A
#
# COMPACT_ATOMS: atom_id res chain seq x y z
N MET A 1 -77.60 -13.40 -23.03
CA MET A 1 -78.09 -12.47 -21.97
C MET A 1 -76.86 -12.03 -21.22
N ASP A 2 -76.35 -10.90 -21.62
CA ASP A 2 -76.43 -9.58 -21.06
C ASP A 2 -75.46 -9.41 -19.87
N LEU A 3 -74.37 -8.67 -20.18
CA LEU A 3 -73.99 -7.34 -19.67
C LEU A 3 -73.75 -7.32 -18.17
N THR A 4 -72.63 -6.79 -17.72
CA THR A 4 -72.38 -5.35 -17.72
C THR A 4 -70.94 -5.04 -17.33
N ARG A 5 -70.38 -4.06 -18.02
CA ARG A 5 -69.23 -3.22 -17.66
C ARG A 5 -69.50 -2.49 -16.34
N ARG A 6 -68.47 -2.33 -15.51
CA ARG A 6 -68.24 -1.11 -14.72
C ARG A 6 -66.81 -1.12 -14.21
N GLU A 7 -66.02 -0.32 -14.82
CA GLU A 7 -65.22 0.79 -14.27
C GLU A 7 -64.89 0.70 -12.80
N LEU A 8 -63.59 0.63 -12.53
CA LEU A 8 -63.07 1.24 -11.28
C LEU A 8 -61.74 1.89 -11.59
N ALA A 9 -61.77 3.15 -11.25
CA ALA A 9 -60.80 4.18 -11.38
C ALA A 9 -59.42 3.85 -10.74
N GLY A 10 -58.45 4.55 -11.28
CA GLY A 10 -57.06 4.57 -10.91
C GLY A 10 -56.76 4.91 -9.46
N LEU A 11 -55.67 4.37 -9.03
CA LEU A 11 -54.86 4.91 -7.97
C LEU A 11 -53.41 4.81 -8.42
N SER A 12 -52.98 5.93 -9.01
CA SER A 12 -51.57 6.16 -9.31
C SER A 12 -50.86 6.40 -7.98
N VAL A 13 -50.12 5.40 -7.50
CA VAL A 13 -49.15 5.62 -6.41
C VAL A 13 -47.84 6.03 -7.06
N LEU A 14 -47.55 7.32 -7.00
CA LEU A 14 -46.22 7.86 -7.25
C LEU A 14 -45.30 7.38 -6.13
N ALA A 15 -44.57 6.29 -6.36
CA ALA A 15 -43.43 5.95 -5.51
C ALA A 15 -42.27 6.86 -5.93
N LEU A 16 -42.01 7.91 -5.14
CA LEU A 16 -40.74 8.63 -5.18
C LEU A 16 -39.65 7.65 -4.76
N GLY A 17 -38.99 7.12 -5.78
CA GLY A 17 -37.74 6.37 -5.60
C GLY A 17 -36.64 7.31 -5.10
N ALA A 18 -36.42 7.37 -3.79
CA ALA A 18 -35.19 7.89 -3.23
C ALA A 18 -34.06 6.93 -3.64
N THR A 19 -33.37 7.23 -4.73
CA THR A 19 -32.08 6.59 -5.02
C THR A 19 -31.07 7.06 -3.99
N ALA A 20 -30.98 6.31 -2.89
CA ALA A 20 -29.85 6.42 -2.01
C ALA A 20 -28.60 6.07 -2.81
N PHE A 21 -27.77 7.05 -3.12
CA PHE A 21 -26.40 6.84 -3.50
C PHE A 21 -25.67 6.19 -2.31
N ILE A 22 -25.77 4.89 -2.18
CA ILE A 22 -24.90 4.12 -1.33
C ILE A 22 -23.58 4.13 -2.09
N GLY A 23 -22.69 5.04 -1.73
CA GLY A 23 -21.29 4.96 -2.14
C GLY A 23 -20.82 3.56 -1.78
N SER A 24 -20.61 2.71 -2.79
CA SER A 24 -20.03 1.40 -2.61
C SER A 24 -18.60 1.59 -2.09
N ALA A 25 -18.44 1.54 -0.77
CA ALA A 25 -17.15 1.23 -0.18
C ALA A 25 -16.78 -0.14 -0.75
N GLN A 26 -15.89 -0.15 -1.74
CA GLN A 26 -15.45 -1.38 -2.37
C GLN A 26 -14.75 -2.20 -1.29
N ALA A 27 -15.31 -3.36 -0.95
CA ALA A 27 -14.71 -4.23 0.04
C ALA A 27 -13.28 -4.57 -0.40
N GLU A 28 -12.35 -4.44 0.54
CA GLU A 28 -10.95 -4.78 0.30
C GLU A 28 -10.83 -6.22 -0.19
N SER A 29 -10.10 -6.46 -1.30
CA SER A 29 -9.90 -7.81 -1.80
C SER A 29 -8.96 -8.61 -0.88
N ALA A 30 -9.09 -9.94 -0.86
CA ALA A 30 -8.21 -10.80 -0.07
C ALA A 30 -6.73 -10.61 -0.43
N ASP A 31 -6.44 -10.37 -1.70
CA ASP A 31 -5.07 -10.08 -2.17
C ASP A 31 -4.59 -8.71 -1.66
N GLU A 32 -5.44 -7.68 -1.66
CA GLU A 32 -5.10 -6.36 -1.13
C GLU A 32 -4.74 -6.43 0.35
N ALA A 33 -5.57 -7.10 1.16
CA ALA A 33 -5.30 -7.30 2.59
C ALA A 33 -3.99 -8.07 2.83
N THR A 34 -3.69 -9.05 1.95
CA THR A 34 -2.46 -9.84 2.05
C THR A 34 -1.22 -9.02 1.68
N VAL A 35 -1.31 -8.17 0.65
CA VAL A 35 -0.23 -7.23 0.28
C VAL A 35 0.02 -6.24 1.42
N LYS A 36 -1.02 -5.65 2.01
CA LYS A 36 -0.88 -4.72 3.15
C LYS A 36 -0.14 -5.38 4.32
N ARG A 37 -0.44 -6.64 4.62
CA ARG A 37 0.30 -7.40 5.63
C ARG A 37 1.78 -7.60 5.25
N ALA A 38 2.06 -7.97 4.01
CA ALA A 38 3.44 -8.15 3.54
C ALA A 38 4.25 -6.83 3.62
N VAL A 39 3.63 -5.70 3.29
CA VAL A 39 4.23 -4.36 3.45
C VAL A 39 4.54 -4.06 4.91
N GLU A 40 3.62 -4.37 5.83
CA GLU A 40 3.81 -4.16 7.26
C GLU A 40 4.86 -5.10 7.85
N GLU A 41 4.92 -6.35 7.40
CA GLU A 41 5.98 -7.29 7.76
C GLU A 41 7.35 -6.78 7.30
N LEU A 42 7.44 -6.26 6.08
CA LEU A 42 8.67 -5.65 5.57
C LEU A 42 9.08 -4.42 6.39
N ARG A 43 8.12 -3.53 6.73
CA ARG A 43 8.36 -2.37 7.58
C ARG A 43 8.94 -2.79 8.94
N THR A 44 8.32 -3.77 9.56
CA THR A 44 8.76 -4.31 10.86
C THR A 44 10.13 -4.95 10.77
N ALA A 45 10.37 -5.76 9.73
CA ALA A 45 11.65 -6.40 9.49
C ALA A 45 12.77 -5.38 9.24
N TRP A 46 12.47 -4.32 8.50
CA TRP A 46 13.40 -3.21 8.25
C TRP A 46 13.73 -2.45 9.52
N PHE A 47 12.73 -2.17 10.34
CA PHE A 47 12.91 -1.50 11.63
C PHE A 47 13.82 -2.33 12.55
N LYS A 48 13.57 -3.64 12.64
CA LYS A 48 14.29 -4.59 13.52
C LYS A 48 15.61 -5.13 12.93
N GLN A 49 15.94 -4.80 11.68
CA GLN A 49 17.05 -5.40 10.94
C GLN A 49 16.96 -6.95 10.87
N ASP A 50 15.73 -7.47 10.65
CA ASP A 50 15.49 -8.92 10.51
C ASP A 50 15.82 -9.35 9.08
N LYS A 51 17.08 -9.82 8.90
CA LYS A 51 17.60 -10.26 7.61
C LYS A 51 16.76 -11.37 6.99
N ALA A 52 16.44 -12.42 7.74
CA ALA A 52 15.74 -13.58 7.23
C ALA A 52 14.33 -13.20 6.70
N LYS A 53 13.61 -12.33 7.43
CA LYS A 53 12.32 -11.85 7.02
C LYS A 53 12.44 -10.97 5.76
N ILE A 54 13.41 -10.07 5.68
CA ILE A 54 13.64 -9.23 4.49
C ILE A 54 13.96 -10.11 3.27
N GLU A 55 14.82 -11.11 3.42
CA GLU A 55 15.15 -12.07 2.36
C GLU A 55 13.91 -12.81 1.85
N SER A 56 13.03 -13.24 2.75
CA SER A 56 11.79 -13.96 2.39
C SER A 56 10.74 -13.09 1.69
N LEU A 57 10.75 -11.79 1.95
CA LEU A 57 9.80 -10.81 1.40
C LEU A 57 10.29 -10.13 0.11
N THR A 58 11.47 -10.47 -0.38
CA THR A 58 12.05 -9.86 -1.59
C THR A 58 12.39 -10.89 -2.64
N VAL A 59 12.13 -10.58 -3.92
CA VAL A 59 12.57 -11.43 -5.03
C VAL A 59 14.07 -11.25 -5.29
N GLU A 60 14.69 -12.21 -5.97
CA GLU A 60 16.12 -12.13 -6.32
C GLU A 60 16.41 -10.94 -7.25
N GLN A 61 15.47 -10.63 -8.13
CA GLN A 61 15.58 -9.55 -9.12
C GLN A 61 15.17 -8.17 -8.55
N LEU A 62 15.18 -7.99 -7.23
CA LEU A 62 14.81 -6.71 -6.62
C LEU A 62 15.57 -5.55 -7.24
N SER A 63 14.82 -4.51 -7.61
CA SER A 63 15.36 -3.23 -8.06
C SER A 63 14.90 -2.11 -7.12
N TYR A 64 15.83 -1.46 -6.47
CA TYR A 64 15.53 -0.36 -5.56
C TYR A 64 16.21 0.94 -5.96
N SER A 65 15.43 1.97 -6.27
CA SER A 65 15.88 3.34 -6.50
C SER A 65 15.65 4.21 -5.27
N HIS A 66 16.72 4.77 -4.74
CA HIS A 66 16.68 5.73 -3.64
C HIS A 66 16.27 7.14 -4.12
N SER A 67 15.91 8.01 -3.17
CA SER A 67 15.53 9.42 -3.46
C SER A 67 16.69 10.29 -3.96
N ASP A 68 17.92 9.78 -3.93
CA ASP A 68 19.14 10.36 -4.51
C ASP A 68 19.54 9.72 -5.84
N ALA A 69 18.63 8.92 -6.45
CA ALA A 69 18.80 8.17 -7.69
C ALA A 69 19.81 7.00 -7.61
N ARG A 70 20.36 6.68 -6.46
CA ARG A 70 21.20 5.50 -6.27
C ARG A 70 20.38 4.22 -6.45
N LEU A 71 20.94 3.26 -7.18
CA LEU A 71 20.29 1.97 -7.45
C LEU A 71 20.94 0.85 -6.61
N GLU A 72 20.08 0.01 -6.05
CA GLU A 72 20.47 -1.17 -5.29
C GLU A 72 19.74 -2.42 -5.83
N ASP A 73 20.48 -3.51 -5.90
CA ASP A 73 19.95 -4.86 -6.00
C ASP A 73 19.58 -5.41 -4.61
N LYS A 74 19.05 -6.63 -4.57
CA LYS A 74 18.69 -7.29 -3.31
C LYS A 74 19.85 -7.38 -2.31
N ALA A 75 21.04 -7.76 -2.79
CA ALA A 75 22.19 -7.94 -1.90
C ALA A 75 22.63 -6.61 -1.27
N LYS A 76 22.71 -5.55 -2.06
CA LYS A 76 23.05 -4.20 -1.57
C LYS A 76 21.98 -3.66 -0.62
N PHE A 77 20.70 -3.85 -0.96
CA PHE A 77 19.59 -3.46 -0.12
C PHE A 77 19.66 -4.12 1.26
N ILE A 78 19.79 -5.45 1.30
CA ILE A 78 19.87 -6.19 2.56
C ILE A 78 21.11 -5.75 3.36
N ASN A 79 22.27 -5.67 2.69
CA ASN A 79 23.50 -5.21 3.34
C ASN A 79 23.33 -3.80 3.96
N GLY A 80 22.71 -2.87 3.22
CA GLY A 80 22.45 -1.51 3.69
C GLY A 80 21.56 -1.48 4.94
N VAL A 81 20.55 -2.35 5.00
CA VAL A 81 19.69 -2.46 6.19
C VAL A 81 20.49 -3.05 7.36
N MET A 82 21.27 -4.12 7.13
CA MET A 82 22.01 -4.82 8.20
C MET A 82 23.16 -4.01 8.76
N THR A 83 23.82 -3.19 7.93
CA THR A 83 24.96 -2.38 8.34
C THR A 83 24.59 -0.96 8.78
N ARG A 84 23.29 -0.63 8.80
CA ARG A 84 22.79 0.66 9.25
C ARG A 84 23.22 0.93 10.69
N LYS A 85 23.98 2.03 10.89
CA LYS A 85 24.44 2.46 12.21
C LYS A 85 23.39 3.26 12.98
N ALA A 86 22.56 4.02 12.26
CA ALA A 86 21.50 4.79 12.87
C ALA A 86 20.40 3.88 13.44
N THR A 87 19.94 4.17 14.64
CA THR A 87 18.80 3.49 15.27
C THR A 87 17.52 4.20 14.91
N PHE A 88 16.54 3.48 14.35
CA PHE A 88 15.19 4.03 14.19
C PHE A 88 14.50 4.14 15.56
N LYS A 89 13.99 5.34 15.85
CA LYS A 89 13.08 5.59 16.99
C LYS A 89 11.64 5.32 16.55
N SER A 90 11.31 5.69 15.31
CA SER A 90 10.04 5.38 14.67
C SER A 90 10.21 5.11 13.18
N LEU A 91 9.32 4.31 12.62
CA LEU A 91 9.18 4.08 11.19
C LEU A 91 7.73 3.76 10.87
N GLU A 92 7.11 4.61 10.06
CA GLU A 92 5.70 4.51 9.70
C GLU A 92 5.52 4.64 8.18
N PHE A 93 4.48 4.00 7.66
CA PHE A 93 4.08 4.05 6.26
C PHE A 93 2.64 4.60 6.12
N PRO A 94 2.41 5.90 6.45
CA PRO A 94 1.09 6.49 6.28
C PRO A 94 0.70 6.63 4.82
N ASP A 95 -0.59 6.88 4.58
CA ASP A 95 -1.22 7.05 3.26
C ASP A 95 -1.03 5.81 2.35
N LEU A 96 -1.05 4.63 2.96
CA LEU A 96 -0.86 3.36 2.24
C LEU A 96 -2.05 3.06 1.33
N THR A 97 -1.75 2.94 0.03
CA THR A 97 -2.69 2.48 -0.99
C THR A 97 -2.15 1.26 -1.70
N VAL A 98 -3.05 0.35 -2.08
CA VAL A 98 -2.72 -0.87 -2.82
C VAL A 98 -3.64 -0.98 -4.02
N GLN A 99 -3.08 -1.29 -5.19
CA GLN A 99 -3.82 -1.59 -6.40
C GLN A 99 -3.34 -2.94 -6.94
N ILE A 100 -4.25 -3.89 -7.03
CA ILE A 100 -3.96 -5.23 -7.58
C ILE A 100 -4.10 -5.21 -9.10
N VAL A 101 -3.10 -5.72 -9.80
CA VAL A 101 -3.07 -5.87 -11.27
C VAL A 101 -2.57 -7.27 -11.62
N GLY A 102 -3.46 -8.20 -11.83
CA GLY A 102 -3.12 -9.61 -12.04
C GLY A 102 -2.31 -10.16 -10.87
N ASN A 103 -1.14 -10.69 -11.14
CA ASN A 103 -0.22 -11.22 -10.13
C ASN A 103 0.73 -10.14 -9.56
N ASN A 104 0.44 -8.86 -9.78
CA ASN A 104 1.23 -7.76 -9.26
C ASN A 104 0.37 -6.83 -8.41
N ALA A 105 1.01 -6.13 -7.50
CA ALA A 105 0.41 -5.05 -6.74
C ALA A 105 1.29 -3.80 -6.81
N VAL A 106 0.64 -2.68 -7.09
CA VAL A 106 1.25 -1.35 -6.99
C VAL A 106 0.89 -0.76 -5.64
N VAL A 107 1.90 -0.45 -4.85
CA VAL A 107 1.75 0.09 -3.49
C VAL A 107 2.37 1.48 -3.43
N ARG A 108 1.64 2.43 -2.86
CA ARG A 108 2.13 3.79 -2.57
C ARG A 108 1.95 4.11 -1.11
N HIS A 109 2.91 4.79 -0.53
CA HIS A 109 2.82 5.31 0.83
C HIS A 109 3.84 6.44 1.03
N LEU A 110 3.75 7.13 2.16
CA LEU A 110 4.86 7.91 2.65
C LEU A 110 5.77 7.03 3.53
N TRP A 111 7.05 7.29 3.48
CA TRP A 111 8.01 6.84 4.48
C TRP A 111 8.19 7.98 5.47
N VAL A 112 7.84 7.75 6.72
CA VAL A 112 8.04 8.70 7.81
C VAL A 112 8.88 8.02 8.88
N SER A 113 10.03 8.59 9.21
CA SER A 113 10.90 8.01 10.22
C SER A 113 11.63 9.06 11.03
N GLU A 114 11.88 8.72 12.28
CA GLU A 114 12.87 9.35 13.15
C GLU A 114 14.00 8.35 13.41
N SER A 115 15.22 8.79 13.20
CA SER A 115 16.41 7.99 13.46
C SER A 115 17.46 8.78 14.21
N GLU A 116 18.31 8.10 14.96
CA GLU A 116 19.38 8.69 15.77
C GLU A 116 20.72 8.01 15.46
N LEU A 117 21.73 8.84 15.26
CA LEU A 117 23.11 8.40 15.13
C LEU A 117 24.00 9.34 15.98
N GLU A 118 24.71 8.78 16.95
CA GLU A 118 25.64 9.55 17.82
C GLU A 118 24.99 10.78 18.46
N GLY A 119 23.75 10.62 18.94
CA GLY A 119 22.96 11.70 19.55
C GLY A 119 22.31 12.67 18.56
N LYS A 120 22.61 12.55 17.26
CA LYS A 120 21.97 13.37 16.23
C LYS A 120 20.69 12.73 15.72
N VAL A 121 19.57 13.41 15.92
CA VAL A 121 18.26 12.99 15.40
C VAL A 121 18.08 13.47 13.96
N THR A 122 17.58 12.57 13.11
CA THR A 122 17.22 12.87 11.72
C THR A 122 15.79 12.43 11.47
N ASN A 123 14.97 13.36 10.98
CA ASN A 123 13.61 13.09 10.53
C ASN A 123 13.57 12.98 9.01
N THR A 124 12.94 11.92 8.50
CA THR A 124 12.79 11.68 7.06
C THR A 124 11.32 11.57 6.69
N LYS A 125 10.91 12.28 5.64
CA LYS A 125 9.60 12.14 5.02
C LYS A 125 9.77 12.16 3.50
N ILE A 126 9.46 11.04 2.84
CA ILE A 126 9.63 10.86 1.40
C ILE A 126 8.45 10.08 0.82
N GLY A 127 8.19 10.26 -0.47
CA GLY A 127 7.24 9.42 -1.20
C GLY A 127 7.87 8.09 -1.59
N VAL A 128 7.05 7.02 -1.62
CA VAL A 128 7.47 5.67 -1.98
C VAL A 128 6.48 5.02 -2.92
N LEU A 129 7.01 4.37 -3.95
CA LEU A 129 6.32 3.43 -4.83
C LEU A 129 6.97 2.06 -4.67
N GLN A 130 6.14 1.04 -4.54
CA GLN A 130 6.57 -0.35 -4.53
C GLN A 130 5.78 -1.16 -5.56
N VAL A 131 6.42 -2.14 -6.16
CA VAL A 131 5.76 -3.18 -6.96
C VAL A 131 6.01 -4.50 -6.26
N TRP A 132 4.92 -5.20 -5.94
CA TRP A 132 4.94 -6.53 -5.34
C TRP A 132 4.47 -7.55 -6.35
N GLN A 133 5.03 -8.73 -6.34
CA GLN A 133 4.68 -9.85 -7.21
C GLN A 133 4.20 -11.03 -6.38
N LYS A 134 3.11 -11.64 -6.81
CA LYS A 134 2.56 -12.86 -6.21
C LYS A 134 3.35 -14.07 -6.73
N GLN A 135 4.01 -14.75 -5.84
CA GLN A 135 4.75 -15.99 -6.06
C GLN A 135 4.28 -17.03 -5.03
N ASP A 136 5.19 -17.53 -4.21
CA ASP A 136 4.89 -18.17 -2.94
C ASP A 136 4.73 -17.06 -1.87
N GLY A 137 3.52 -16.47 -1.82
CA GLY A 137 3.25 -15.21 -1.12
C GLY A 137 3.59 -13.97 -1.95
N TRP A 138 3.37 -12.78 -1.37
CA TRP A 138 3.70 -11.51 -2.00
C TRP A 138 5.14 -11.11 -1.68
N LYS A 139 5.93 -10.80 -2.71
CA LYS A 139 7.33 -10.42 -2.60
C LYS A 139 7.61 -9.11 -3.31
N LEU A 140 8.43 -8.28 -2.70
CA LEU A 140 8.84 -6.99 -3.26
C LEU A 140 9.74 -7.22 -4.49
N LEU A 141 9.29 -6.71 -5.64
CA LEU A 141 10.00 -6.75 -6.91
C LEU A 141 10.74 -5.44 -7.18
N ALA A 142 10.10 -4.32 -6.91
CA ALA A 142 10.70 -3.01 -7.13
C ALA A 142 10.29 -2.00 -6.06
N ARG A 143 11.19 -1.07 -5.77
CA ARG A 143 10.94 0.09 -4.90
C ARG A 143 11.60 1.33 -5.49
N ALA A 144 10.87 2.43 -5.50
CA ALA A 144 11.42 3.75 -5.80
C ALA A 144 10.97 4.74 -4.73
N SER A 145 11.83 5.70 -4.42
CA SER A 145 11.50 6.78 -3.51
C SER A 145 11.92 8.14 -4.07
N TRP A 146 11.23 9.18 -3.65
CA TRP A 146 11.48 10.55 -4.08
C TRP A 146 11.28 11.54 -2.94
N ARG A 147 11.99 12.67 -3.04
CA ARG A 147 11.79 13.77 -2.12
C ARG A 147 10.46 14.46 -2.40
N LEU A 148 9.73 14.80 -1.35
CA LEU A 148 8.51 15.58 -1.51
C LEU A 148 8.85 17.03 -1.86
N PRO A 149 8.00 17.73 -2.63
CA PRO A 149 8.15 19.15 -2.86
C PRO A 149 8.19 19.90 -1.52
N THR A 150 9.07 20.89 -1.42
CA THR A 150 9.04 21.83 -0.30
C THR A 150 7.81 22.71 -0.47
N PRO A 151 6.97 22.91 0.56
CA PRO A 151 5.92 23.91 0.48
C PRO A 151 6.50 25.27 0.11
N ALA A 152 5.86 25.93 -0.86
CA ALA A 152 6.22 27.29 -1.25
C ALA A 152 5.91 28.29 -0.13
#